data_ec43a1ee17ca9fcc80b1d67030d3ded6
#
_entry.id   ec43a1ee17ca9fcc80b1d67030d3ded6
#
_cell.length_a   1.000
_cell.length_b   1.000
_cell.length_c   1.000
_cell.angle_alpha   90.00
_cell.angle_beta   90.00
_cell.angle_gamma   90.00
#
_symmetry.space_group_name_H-M   'P 1'
#
loop_
_entity.id
_entity.type
_entity.pdbx_description
1 polymer ?
#
loop_
_entity_poly.entity_id
_entity_poly.type
_entity_poly.pdbx_seq_one_letter_code
_entity_poly.pdbx_strand_id
1 'polypeptide(L)'
;MCKQHQQNRADCTLMTAKNPSLKLWARVVRDENGNFCKIVEGKDCTPEQAKIEELFSGVMVFNSKSLFETLPKVGCANVQKEYYLTEVVELMVNSGLKVDTFFTKDGDDLRGINTPEDLEICQKILMQRIK
;
A
#
# COMPACT_ATOMS: atom_id res chain seq x y z
N MET A 1 -12.33 -5.19 -3.22
CA MET A 1 -11.69 -3.89 -3.42
C MET A 1 -12.36 -3.07 -4.53
N CYS A 2 -12.42 -3.47 -5.81
CA CYS A 2 -12.99 -2.65 -6.90
C CYS A 2 -14.46 -2.24 -6.66
N LYS A 3 -15.32 -3.14 -6.17
CA LYS A 3 -16.71 -2.80 -5.83
C LYS A 3 -16.79 -1.71 -4.74
N GLN A 4 -15.97 -1.82 -3.69
CA GLN A 4 -15.91 -0.81 -2.63
C GLN A 4 -15.42 0.54 -3.17
N HIS A 5 -14.37 0.54 -3.99
CA HIS A 5 -13.86 1.74 -4.65
C HIS A 5 -14.97 2.49 -5.41
N GLN A 6 -15.76 1.77 -6.22
CA GLN A 6 -16.88 2.35 -6.97
C GLN A 6 -18.00 2.84 -6.06
N GLN A 7 -18.41 2.03 -5.07
CA GLN A 7 -19.48 2.39 -4.12
C GLN A 7 -19.12 3.63 -3.31
N ASN A 8 -17.88 3.71 -2.87
CA ASN A 8 -17.39 4.83 -2.07
C ASN A 8 -17.03 6.05 -2.92
N ARG A 9 -17.03 5.94 -4.25
CA ARG A 9 -16.58 6.98 -5.18
C ARG A 9 -15.21 7.51 -4.76
N ALA A 10 -14.29 6.59 -4.46
CA ALA A 10 -12.94 6.94 -4.06
C ALA A 10 -12.09 7.35 -5.28
N ASP A 11 -11.13 8.23 -5.08
CA ASP A 11 -10.12 8.59 -6.07
C ASP A 11 -8.98 7.58 -6.08
N CYS A 12 -8.68 7.02 -4.91
CA CYS A 12 -7.76 5.91 -4.74
C CYS A 12 -8.29 4.93 -3.68
N THR A 13 -8.09 3.63 -3.89
CA THR A 13 -8.30 2.60 -2.86
C THR A 13 -7.07 1.71 -2.79
N LEU A 14 -6.51 1.59 -1.62
CA LEU A 14 -5.31 0.82 -1.31
C LEU A 14 -5.69 -0.53 -0.71
N MET A 15 -5.03 -1.61 -1.11
CA MET A 15 -5.16 -2.87 -0.38
C MET A 15 -4.13 -2.91 0.74
N THR A 16 -4.59 -3.12 1.96
CA THR A 16 -3.75 -3.18 3.16
C THR A 16 -3.98 -4.46 3.94
N ALA A 17 -3.01 -4.88 4.72
CA ALA A 17 -3.10 -6.03 5.62
C ALA A 17 -2.14 -5.89 6.80
N LYS A 18 -2.28 -6.80 7.77
CA LYS A 18 -1.27 -7.05 8.81
C LYS A 18 -0.57 -8.37 8.53
N ASN A 19 0.76 -8.33 8.42
CA ASN A 19 1.59 -9.53 8.35
C ASN A 19 2.96 -9.28 8.96
N PRO A 20 3.21 -9.73 10.20
CA PRO A 20 4.46 -9.44 10.91
C PRO A 20 5.71 -10.07 10.28
N SER A 21 5.55 -11.01 9.33
CA SER A 21 6.67 -11.60 8.61
C SER A 21 7.23 -10.71 7.49
N LEU A 22 6.48 -9.67 7.06
CA LEU A 22 6.82 -8.79 5.94
C LEU A 22 7.47 -7.49 6.44
N LYS A 23 8.66 -7.58 7.04
CA LYS A 23 9.32 -6.47 7.73
C LYS A 23 9.74 -5.30 6.83
N LEU A 24 10.06 -5.55 5.57
CA LEU A 24 10.58 -4.54 4.62
C LEU A 24 9.48 -3.88 3.76
N TRP A 25 8.23 -4.21 4.00
CA TRP A 25 7.12 -3.66 3.25
C TRP A 25 6.78 -2.23 3.68
N ALA A 26 6.14 -1.48 2.78
CA ALA A 26 5.70 -0.13 3.05
C ALA A 26 4.64 -0.09 4.16
N ARG A 27 4.67 0.96 4.98
CA ARG A 27 3.81 1.17 6.14
C ARG A 27 2.70 2.15 5.79
N VAL A 28 1.50 1.85 6.27
CA VAL A 28 0.35 2.75 6.18
C VAL A 28 0.32 3.65 7.41
N VAL A 29 0.57 4.94 7.20
CA VAL A 29 0.53 5.93 8.28
C VAL A 29 -0.87 6.51 8.37
N ARG A 30 -1.39 6.58 9.60
CA ARG A 30 -2.69 7.17 9.91
C ARG A 30 -2.53 8.29 10.94
N ASP A 31 -3.49 9.23 10.94
CA ASP A 31 -3.57 10.26 11.97
C ASP A 31 -4.16 9.71 13.28
N GLU A 32 -4.27 10.56 14.29
CA GLU A 32 -4.82 10.24 15.61
C GLU A 32 -6.30 9.81 15.56
N ASN A 33 -7.02 10.19 14.51
CA ASN A 33 -8.42 9.82 14.28
C ASN A 33 -8.56 8.54 13.44
N GLY A 34 -7.43 7.92 13.04
CA GLY A 34 -7.40 6.72 12.21
C GLY A 34 -7.56 6.98 10.71
N ASN A 35 -7.58 8.24 10.27
CA ASN A 35 -7.64 8.55 8.84
C ASN A 35 -6.31 8.23 8.16
N PHE A 36 -6.39 7.77 6.92
CA PHE A 36 -5.21 7.54 6.11
C PHE A 36 -4.47 8.86 5.82
N CYS A 37 -3.15 8.87 6.04
CA CYS A 37 -2.30 10.02 5.74
C CYS A 37 -1.39 9.75 4.55
N LYS A 38 -0.57 8.72 4.64
CA LYS A 38 0.43 8.39 3.63
C LYS A 38 0.93 6.95 3.70
N ILE A 39 1.69 6.57 2.69
CA ILE A 39 2.50 5.35 2.66
C ILE A 39 3.96 5.74 2.83
N VAL A 40 4.70 5.01 3.65
CA VAL A 40 6.15 5.16 3.79
C VAL A 40 6.82 3.86 3.39
N GLU A 41 7.69 3.92 2.39
CA GLU A 41 8.45 2.76 1.94
C GLU A 41 9.33 2.22 3.06
N GLY A 42 9.48 0.89 3.15
CA GLY A 42 10.16 0.26 4.28
C GLY A 42 11.58 0.79 4.54
N LYS A 43 12.29 1.21 3.47
CA LYS A 43 13.64 1.78 3.54
C LYS A 43 13.68 3.24 4.04
N ASP A 44 12.56 3.95 3.93
CA ASP A 44 12.41 5.35 4.35
C ASP A 44 11.73 5.49 5.72
N CYS A 45 11.36 4.36 6.37
CA CYS A 45 10.71 4.37 7.67
C CYS A 45 11.63 4.86 8.79
N THR A 46 11.09 5.75 9.64
CA THR A 46 11.70 5.99 10.96
C THR A 46 11.56 4.75 11.86
N PRO A 47 12.32 4.66 12.98
CA PRO A 47 12.16 3.55 13.93
C PRO A 47 10.74 3.39 14.48
N GLU A 48 9.99 4.49 14.64
CA GLU A 48 8.59 4.50 15.07
C GLU A 48 7.68 3.98 13.96
N GLN A 49 7.88 4.44 12.73
CA GLN A 49 7.09 4.00 11.56
C GLN A 49 7.32 2.51 11.26
N ALA A 50 8.53 2.01 11.48
CA ALA A 50 8.83 0.58 11.30
C ALA A 50 8.03 -0.35 12.22
N LYS A 51 7.47 0.18 13.33
CA LYS A 51 6.61 -0.57 14.28
C LYS A 51 5.15 -0.65 13.82
N ILE A 52 4.75 0.13 12.82
CA ILE A 52 3.39 0.09 12.27
C ILE A 52 3.13 -1.30 11.68
N GLU A 53 2.05 -1.94 12.11
CA GLU A 53 1.70 -3.29 11.66
C GLU A 53 0.91 -3.31 10.35
N GLU A 54 0.24 -2.20 10.01
CA GLU A 54 -0.53 -2.10 8.77
C GLU A 54 0.41 -1.85 7.59
N LEU A 55 0.41 -2.81 6.68
CA LEU A 55 1.27 -2.85 5.52
C LEU A 55 0.50 -2.53 4.25
N PHE A 56 1.16 -1.88 3.32
CA PHE A 56 0.66 -1.69 1.97
C PHE A 56 1.18 -2.81 1.04
N SER A 57 0.30 -3.34 0.21
CA SER A 57 0.57 -4.53 -0.61
C SER A 57 1.14 -4.25 -2.00
N GLY A 58 1.20 -2.98 -2.40
CA GLY A 58 1.49 -2.62 -3.80
C GLY A 58 0.25 -2.64 -4.70
N VAL A 59 -0.92 -3.08 -4.22
CA VAL A 59 -2.16 -3.14 -5.02
C VAL A 59 -3.02 -1.90 -4.78
N MET A 60 -3.32 -1.18 -5.85
CA MET A 60 -4.12 0.05 -5.84
C MET A 60 -5.18 0.04 -6.93
N VAL A 61 -6.30 0.70 -6.66
CA VAL A 61 -7.32 1.06 -7.66
C VAL A 61 -7.43 2.57 -7.67
N PHE A 62 -7.33 3.17 -8.84
CA PHE A 62 -7.42 4.62 -9.03
C PHE A 62 -8.60 5.02 -9.90
N ASN A 63 -9.16 6.18 -9.63
CA ASN A 63 -9.81 6.97 -10.66
C ASN A 63 -8.74 7.47 -11.63
N SER A 64 -8.85 7.14 -12.91
CA SER A 64 -7.82 7.45 -13.90
C SER A 64 -7.60 8.95 -14.07
N LYS A 65 -8.66 9.76 -14.03
CA LYS A 65 -8.55 11.21 -14.12
C LYS A 65 -7.72 11.77 -12.96
N SER A 66 -8.11 11.45 -11.73
CA SER A 66 -7.42 11.91 -10.51
C SER A 66 -5.96 11.46 -10.49
N LEU A 67 -5.67 10.22 -10.96
CA LEU A 67 -4.31 9.70 -11.07
C LEU A 67 -3.46 10.55 -12.03
N PHE A 68 -3.92 10.74 -13.27
CA PHE A 68 -3.12 11.46 -14.29
C PHE A 68 -2.99 12.96 -14.02
N GLU A 69 -3.92 13.57 -13.26
CA GLU A 69 -3.80 14.96 -12.81
C GLU A 69 -2.80 15.09 -11.64
N THR A 70 -2.53 14.01 -10.90
CA THR A 70 -1.64 14.03 -9.73
C THR A 70 -0.21 13.56 -10.08
N LEU A 71 -0.05 12.57 -10.95
CA LEU A 71 1.25 11.99 -11.34
C LEU A 71 2.34 13.02 -11.69
N PRO A 72 2.08 14.11 -12.42
CA PRO A 72 3.12 15.10 -12.75
C PRO A 72 3.71 15.84 -11.54
N LYS A 73 3.10 15.71 -10.36
CA LYS A 73 3.51 16.38 -9.12
C LYS A 73 4.43 15.50 -8.25
N VAL A 74 4.59 14.22 -8.62
CA VAL A 74 5.46 13.28 -7.90
C VAL A 74 6.91 13.69 -8.03
N GLY A 75 7.62 13.70 -6.91
CA GLY A 75 9.04 14.00 -6.82
C GLY A 75 9.92 12.75 -6.69
N CYS A 76 11.20 12.98 -6.45
CA CYS A 76 12.19 11.91 -6.17
C CYS A 76 13.04 12.22 -4.92
N ALA A 77 12.49 12.96 -3.97
CA ALA A 77 13.17 13.37 -2.72
C ALA A 77 13.08 12.25 -1.66
N ASN A 78 13.54 11.04 -1.98
CA ASN A 78 13.57 9.88 -1.11
C ASN A 78 14.96 9.24 -1.10
N VAL A 79 15.20 8.27 -0.21
CA VAL A 79 16.51 7.61 -0.04
C VAL A 79 17.04 7.01 -1.34
N GLN A 80 16.16 6.45 -2.18
CA GLN A 80 16.54 5.79 -3.43
C GLN A 80 16.65 6.77 -4.62
N LYS A 81 16.20 8.04 -4.46
CA LYS A 81 16.10 9.06 -5.53
C LYS A 81 15.29 8.56 -6.73
N GLU A 82 14.21 7.85 -6.45
CA GLU A 82 13.28 7.28 -7.42
C GLU A 82 11.91 7.93 -7.32
N TYR A 83 11.13 7.88 -8.41
CA TYR A 83 9.74 8.32 -8.39
C TYR A 83 8.87 7.20 -7.82
N TYR A 84 8.34 7.40 -6.61
CA TYR A 84 7.47 6.42 -5.97
C TYR A 84 6.01 6.67 -6.33
N LEU A 85 5.34 5.67 -6.91
CA LEU A 85 3.90 5.76 -7.17
C LEU A 85 3.10 5.93 -5.87
N THR A 86 3.61 5.47 -4.75
CA THR A 86 3.02 5.64 -3.41
C THR A 86 2.92 7.10 -2.97
N GLU A 87 3.79 7.99 -3.47
CA GLU A 87 3.73 9.43 -3.21
C GLU A 87 2.46 10.07 -3.81
N VAL A 88 1.95 9.54 -4.94
CA VAL A 88 0.69 10.01 -5.54
C VAL A 88 -0.44 10.00 -4.52
N VAL A 89 -0.47 9.00 -3.65
CA VAL A 89 -1.56 8.82 -2.68
C VAL A 89 -1.52 9.91 -1.61
N GLU A 90 -0.34 10.28 -1.11
CA GLU A 90 -0.15 11.40 -0.18
C GLU A 90 -0.55 12.73 -0.84
N LEU A 91 -0.15 12.95 -2.08
CA LEU A 91 -0.53 14.13 -2.84
C LEU A 91 -2.04 14.23 -3.07
N MET A 92 -2.71 13.09 -3.30
CA MET A 92 -4.17 13.02 -3.40
C MET A 92 -4.84 13.43 -2.08
N VAL A 93 -4.39 12.88 -0.95
CA VAL A 93 -4.91 13.25 0.38
C VAL A 93 -4.74 14.74 0.64
N ASN A 94 -3.55 15.28 0.39
CA ASN A 94 -3.23 16.70 0.60
C ASN A 94 -4.03 17.63 -0.33
N SER A 95 -4.51 17.11 -1.46
CA SER A 95 -5.39 17.84 -2.40
C SER A 95 -6.87 17.68 -2.09
N GLY A 96 -7.24 17.01 -1.00
CA GLY A 96 -8.63 16.76 -0.60
C GLY A 96 -9.35 15.68 -1.42
N LEU A 97 -8.61 14.88 -2.20
CA LEU A 97 -9.16 13.76 -2.93
C LEU A 97 -9.44 12.59 -1.96
N LYS A 98 -10.43 11.76 -2.29
CA LYS A 98 -10.87 10.68 -1.42
C LYS A 98 -9.99 9.45 -1.57
N VAL A 99 -9.17 9.18 -0.57
CA VAL A 99 -8.37 7.95 -0.46
C VAL A 99 -9.02 6.99 0.53
N ASP A 100 -9.25 5.75 0.09
CA ASP A 100 -9.86 4.68 0.88
C ASP A 100 -8.88 3.51 1.06
N THR A 101 -9.13 2.66 2.03
CA THR A 101 -8.36 1.44 2.25
C THR A 101 -9.28 0.22 2.25
N PHE A 102 -8.81 -0.86 1.64
CA PHE A 102 -9.41 -2.18 1.68
C PHE A 102 -8.51 -3.11 2.49
N PHE A 103 -8.90 -3.37 3.73
CA PHE A 103 -8.15 -4.27 4.59
C PHE A 103 -8.49 -5.73 4.27
N THR A 104 -7.49 -6.53 3.86
CA THR A 104 -7.64 -7.98 3.76
C THR A 104 -7.26 -8.67 5.06
N LYS A 105 -8.04 -9.68 5.45
CA LYS A 105 -7.79 -10.45 6.68
C LYS A 105 -6.63 -11.43 6.53
N ASP A 106 -6.37 -11.88 5.30
CA ASP A 106 -5.27 -12.79 4.99
C ASP A 106 -4.09 -11.99 4.40
N GLY A 107 -3.10 -11.72 5.24
CA GLY A 107 -1.90 -10.99 4.83
C GLY A 107 -1.02 -11.76 3.84
N ASP A 108 -1.24 -13.06 3.68
CA ASP A 108 -0.50 -13.86 2.70
C ASP A 108 -1.03 -13.69 1.26
N ASP A 109 -2.26 -13.16 1.08
CA ASP A 109 -2.77 -12.78 -0.25
C ASP A 109 -1.94 -11.68 -0.92
N LEU A 110 -1.13 -10.97 -0.14
CA LEU A 110 -0.39 -9.80 -0.58
C LEU A 110 1.09 -10.07 -0.85
N ARG A 111 1.56 -11.32 -0.66
CA ARG A 111 2.96 -11.65 -0.85
C ARG A 111 3.40 -11.42 -2.30
N GLY A 112 4.40 -10.55 -2.47
CA GLY A 112 5.16 -10.45 -3.72
C GLY A 112 6.24 -11.54 -3.78
N ILE A 113 6.57 -11.98 -4.99
CA ILE A 113 7.65 -12.94 -5.24
C ILE A 113 8.79 -12.17 -5.87
N ASN A 114 9.86 -11.93 -5.10
CA ASN A 114 11.06 -11.22 -5.55
C ASN A 114 12.30 -12.09 -5.48
N THR A 115 12.26 -13.17 -4.69
CA THR A 115 13.37 -14.11 -4.47
C THR A 115 12.89 -15.55 -4.66
N PRO A 116 13.81 -16.52 -4.90
CA PRO A 116 13.48 -17.94 -4.89
C PRO A 116 12.81 -18.40 -3.57
N GLU A 117 13.23 -17.83 -2.45
CA GLU A 117 12.68 -18.12 -1.13
C GLU A 117 11.23 -17.65 -1.00
N ASP A 118 10.90 -16.47 -1.56
CA ASP A 118 9.51 -15.98 -1.61
C ASP A 118 8.64 -16.94 -2.42
N LEU A 119 9.15 -17.45 -3.54
CA LEU A 119 8.43 -18.40 -4.39
C LEU A 119 8.13 -19.70 -3.62
N GLU A 120 9.10 -20.26 -2.90
CA GLU A 120 8.88 -21.46 -2.09
C GLU A 120 7.82 -21.24 -1.01
N ILE A 121 7.84 -20.08 -0.34
CA ILE A 121 6.83 -19.72 0.67
C ILE A 121 5.45 -19.65 0.02
N CYS A 122 5.32 -18.93 -1.09
CA CYS A 122 4.06 -18.79 -1.81
C CYS A 122 3.52 -20.14 -2.31
N GLN A 123 4.38 -21.03 -2.81
CA GLN A 123 4.00 -22.38 -3.21
C GLN A 123 3.44 -23.19 -2.04
N LYS A 124 4.10 -23.14 -0.87
CA LYS A 124 3.62 -23.85 0.34
C LYS A 124 2.24 -23.36 0.76
N ILE A 125 2.04 -22.03 0.77
CA ILE A 125 0.75 -21.40 1.10
C ILE A 125 -0.33 -21.86 0.11
N LEU A 126 -0.04 -21.78 -1.19
CA LEU A 126 -1.00 -22.18 -2.23
C LEU A 126 -1.39 -23.65 -2.10
N MET A 127 -0.42 -24.55 -1.88
CA MET A 127 -0.68 -25.98 -1.69
C MET A 127 -1.55 -26.29 -0.46
N GLN A 128 -1.50 -25.46 0.57
CA GLN A 128 -2.39 -25.60 1.74
C GLN A 128 -3.84 -25.16 1.44
N ARG A 129 -4.01 -24.20 0.52
CA ARG A 129 -5.33 -23.67 0.14
C ARG A 129 -6.08 -24.54 -0.88
N ILE A 130 -5.36 -25.34 -1.64
CA ILE A 130 -5.95 -26.23 -2.70
C ILE A 130 -6.42 -27.58 -2.10
N LYS A 131 -6.05 -27.88 -0.87
CA LYS A 131 -6.54 -29.06 -0.14
C LYS A 131 -7.91 -28.82 0.48
#